data_867639c75d64bd992c6227096d2bc2f4
#
_entry.id   867639c75d64bd992c6227096d2bc2f4
#
_cell.length_a   1.000
_cell.length_b   1.000
_cell.length_c   1.000
_cell.angle_alpha   90.00
_cell.angle_beta   90.00
_cell.angle_gamma   90.00
#
_symmetry.space_group_name_H-M   'P 1'
#
loop_
_entity.id
_entity.type
_entity.pdbx_description
1 polymer ?
#
loop_
_entity_poly.entity_id
_entity_poly.type
_entity_poly.pdbx_seq_one_letter_code
_entity_poly.pdbx_strand_id
1 'polypeptide(L)'
;MRLLQLCRELGVAEASVYGFTKENVRRPTDQVDAFRQACIDFVSQAVDAGVALQVIGDSDSKVFPQALKPYAERRSSGDMKVNLLVNYGWRWDLATALTHASSPNPGASELPLLLGSSAASRVDLVVRWGGRRRLSGFLPVQCAYADFYVIDTLWPDMALEEFIDALRWYEHQDVTLGG
;
A
#
# COMPACT_ATOMS: atom_id res chain seq x y z
N MET A 1 3.41 10.94 -9.28
CA MET A 1 2.70 10.49 -10.51
C MET A 1 3.62 9.84 -11.54
N ARG A 2 4.83 10.37 -11.81
CA ARG A 2 5.78 9.76 -12.79
C ARG A 2 6.04 8.27 -12.56
N LEU A 3 6.21 7.85 -11.29
CA LEU A 3 6.42 6.43 -10.96
C LEU A 3 5.21 5.55 -11.33
N LEU A 4 3.98 6.01 -11.08
CA LEU A 4 2.78 5.24 -11.47
C LEU A 4 2.65 5.12 -12.99
N GLN A 5 2.99 6.18 -13.73
CA GLN A 5 3.04 6.12 -15.18
C GLN A 5 4.07 5.08 -15.65
N LEU A 6 5.28 5.09 -15.08
CA LEU A 6 6.31 4.10 -15.39
C LEU A 6 5.85 2.68 -15.06
N CYS A 7 5.19 2.46 -13.90
CA CYS A 7 4.61 1.17 -13.56
C CYS A 7 3.62 0.67 -14.64
N ARG A 8 2.75 1.56 -15.15
CA ARG A 8 1.80 1.21 -16.23
C ARG A 8 2.53 0.84 -17.53
N GLU A 9 3.53 1.62 -17.92
CA GLU A 9 4.33 1.39 -19.14
C GLU A 9 5.10 0.06 -19.06
N LEU A 10 5.52 -0.34 -17.87
CA LEU A 10 6.23 -1.60 -17.61
C LEU A 10 5.28 -2.79 -17.32
N GLY A 11 3.97 -2.59 -17.39
CA GLY A 11 2.98 -3.66 -17.21
C GLY A 11 2.78 -4.12 -15.76
N VAL A 12 3.12 -3.30 -14.78
CA VAL A 12 2.81 -3.58 -13.37
C VAL A 12 1.29 -3.59 -13.18
N ALA A 13 0.74 -4.72 -12.78
CA ALA A 13 -0.70 -4.89 -12.65
C ALA A 13 -1.30 -4.16 -11.44
N GLU A 14 -0.54 -4.13 -10.33
CA GLU A 14 -1.00 -3.53 -9.08
C GLU A 14 0.17 -2.90 -8.31
N ALA A 15 -0.04 -1.69 -7.77
CA ALA A 15 0.91 -1.01 -6.91
C ALA A 15 0.25 -0.61 -5.58
N SER A 16 0.91 -0.91 -4.46
CA SER A 16 0.48 -0.47 -3.13
C SER A 16 1.44 0.56 -2.57
N VAL A 17 0.93 1.68 -2.10
CA VAL A 17 1.71 2.84 -1.65
C VAL A 17 1.37 3.20 -0.20
N TYR A 18 2.37 3.47 0.62
CA TYR A 18 2.16 3.99 1.97
C TYR A 18 1.86 5.50 1.92
N GLY A 19 0.64 5.90 2.30
CA GLY A 19 0.29 7.30 2.55
C GLY A 19 0.74 7.71 3.95
N PHE A 20 -0.05 7.39 4.99
CA PHE A 20 0.38 7.52 6.38
C PHE A 20 -0.19 6.40 7.26
N THR A 21 0.49 6.15 8.38
CA THR A 21 0.18 5.05 9.29
C THR A 21 -0.57 5.52 10.53
N LYS A 22 -1.18 4.58 11.26
CA LYS A 22 -1.77 4.86 12.59
C LYS A 22 -0.72 5.36 13.59
N GLU A 23 0.53 4.99 13.45
CA GLU A 23 1.65 5.47 14.26
C GLU A 23 2.01 6.94 13.94
N ASN A 24 1.82 7.39 12.70
CA ASN A 24 2.05 8.78 12.30
C ASN A 24 1.09 9.76 12.97
N VAL A 25 -0.09 9.32 13.39
CA VAL A 25 -1.08 10.14 14.11
C VAL A 25 -0.55 10.73 15.43
N ARG A 26 0.50 10.13 15.99
CA ARG A 26 1.17 10.62 17.21
C ARG A 26 2.16 11.76 16.95
N ARG A 27 2.34 12.18 15.71
CA ARG A 27 3.21 13.30 15.34
C ARG A 27 2.52 14.63 15.60
N PRO A 28 3.26 15.76 15.59
CA PRO A 28 2.66 17.11 15.65
C PRO A 28 1.54 17.28 14.61
N THR A 29 0.51 18.04 14.97
CA THR A 29 -0.73 18.18 14.18
C THR A 29 -0.46 18.70 12.77
N ASP A 30 0.46 19.65 12.61
CA ASP A 30 0.88 20.21 11.32
C ASP A 30 1.44 19.14 10.39
N GLN A 31 2.22 18.18 10.91
CA GLN A 31 2.74 17.06 10.13
C GLN A 31 1.63 16.06 9.75
N VAL A 32 0.70 15.80 10.67
CA VAL A 32 -0.45 14.93 10.38
C VAL A 32 -1.32 15.53 9.28
N ASP A 33 -1.60 16.83 9.36
CA ASP A 33 -2.39 17.55 8.36
C ASP A 33 -1.69 17.58 7.00
N ALA A 34 -0.36 17.75 6.97
CA ALA A 34 0.43 17.66 5.75
C ALA A 34 0.33 16.26 5.12
N PHE A 35 0.41 15.18 5.90
CA PHE A 35 0.21 13.81 5.40
C PHE A 35 -1.19 13.58 4.84
N ARG A 36 -2.22 14.09 5.53
CA ARG A 36 -3.61 14.00 5.07
C ARG A 36 -3.81 14.71 3.74
N GLN A 37 -3.28 15.94 3.62
CA GLN A 37 -3.37 16.70 2.38
C GLN A 37 -2.62 16.02 1.24
N ALA A 38 -1.41 15.52 1.48
CA ALA A 38 -0.64 14.77 0.48
C ALA A 38 -1.38 13.51 -0.03
N CYS A 39 -2.12 12.82 0.86
CA CYS A 39 -2.95 11.68 0.45
C CYS A 39 -4.15 12.13 -0.41
N ILE A 40 -4.80 13.25 -0.07
CA ILE A 40 -5.90 13.81 -0.86
C ILE A 40 -5.41 14.21 -2.26
N ASP A 41 -4.29 14.91 -2.33
CA ASP A 41 -3.69 15.36 -3.60
C ASP A 41 -3.26 14.16 -4.47
N PHE A 42 -2.68 13.13 -3.84
CA PHE A 42 -2.33 11.90 -4.54
C PHE A 42 -3.55 11.22 -5.14
N VAL A 43 -4.65 11.09 -4.37
CA VAL A 43 -5.88 10.46 -4.83
C VAL A 43 -6.48 11.21 -6.02
N SER A 44 -6.57 12.54 -5.94
CA SER A 44 -7.06 13.37 -7.05
C SER A 44 -6.26 13.12 -8.33
N GLN A 45 -4.92 13.24 -8.23
CA GLN A 45 -4.03 13.03 -9.38
C GLN A 45 -4.07 11.60 -9.92
N ALA A 46 -4.21 10.58 -9.06
CA ALA A 46 -4.27 9.19 -9.48
C ALA A 46 -5.57 8.87 -10.23
N VAL A 47 -6.70 9.40 -9.74
CA VAL A 47 -8.00 9.25 -10.40
C VAL A 47 -8.01 9.96 -11.77
N ASP A 48 -7.49 11.19 -11.83
CA ASP A 48 -7.37 11.94 -13.10
C ASP A 48 -6.45 11.23 -14.10
N ALA A 49 -5.46 10.48 -13.61
CA ALA A 49 -4.59 9.64 -14.44
C ALA A 49 -5.25 8.32 -14.88
N GLY A 50 -6.48 8.02 -14.47
CA GLY A 50 -7.24 6.85 -14.92
C GLY A 50 -6.83 5.52 -14.29
N VAL A 51 -6.24 5.52 -13.08
CA VAL A 51 -5.93 4.27 -12.36
C VAL A 51 -7.13 3.78 -11.54
N ALA A 52 -7.23 2.47 -11.34
CA ALA A 52 -8.22 1.85 -10.46
C ALA A 52 -7.78 1.98 -8.99
N LEU A 53 -8.07 3.14 -8.38
CA LEU A 53 -7.63 3.48 -7.04
C LEU A 53 -8.54 2.89 -5.95
N GLN A 54 -7.93 2.36 -4.91
CA GLN A 54 -8.56 2.01 -3.63
C GLN A 54 -7.78 2.65 -2.48
N VAL A 55 -8.48 3.22 -1.50
CA VAL A 55 -7.87 3.63 -0.23
C VAL A 55 -8.11 2.54 0.80
N ILE A 56 -7.06 2.12 1.50
CA ILE A 56 -7.09 1.05 2.49
C ILE A 56 -6.63 1.59 3.84
N GLY A 57 -7.46 1.46 4.87
CA GLY A 57 -7.15 1.88 6.23
C GLY A 57 -8.39 2.11 7.07
N ASP A 58 -8.18 2.53 8.32
CA ASP A 58 -9.27 2.76 9.28
C ASP A 58 -10.06 4.03 8.94
N SER A 59 -11.06 3.86 8.06
CA SER A 59 -11.93 4.94 7.55
C SER A 59 -12.91 5.48 8.60
N ASP A 60 -13.15 4.75 9.69
CA ASP A 60 -14.04 5.16 10.78
C ASP A 60 -13.35 6.09 11.78
N SER A 61 -12.04 6.14 11.73
CA SER A 61 -11.22 7.01 12.58
C SER A 61 -11.43 8.49 12.26
N LYS A 62 -11.49 9.33 13.29
CA LYS A 62 -11.60 10.79 13.16
C LYS A 62 -10.44 11.45 12.41
N VAL A 63 -9.29 10.78 12.36
CA VAL A 63 -8.10 11.29 11.63
C VAL A 63 -8.11 10.93 10.16
N PHE A 64 -9.00 10.03 9.73
CA PHE A 64 -9.11 9.65 8.33
C PHE A 64 -9.73 10.81 7.51
N PRO A 65 -9.13 11.21 6.38
CA PRO A 65 -9.65 12.29 5.56
C PRO A 65 -11.02 11.96 4.98
N GLN A 66 -12.05 12.77 5.27
CA GLN A 66 -13.41 12.53 4.79
C GLN A 66 -13.51 12.47 3.27
N ALA A 67 -12.71 13.28 2.58
CA ALA A 67 -12.65 13.28 1.10
C ALA A 67 -12.21 11.94 0.50
N LEU A 68 -11.55 11.08 1.27
CA LEU A 68 -11.06 9.77 0.82
C LEU A 68 -12.01 8.61 1.09
N LYS A 69 -13.09 8.82 1.87
CA LYS A 69 -14.08 7.77 2.20
C LYS A 69 -14.68 7.08 0.97
N PRO A 70 -15.10 7.78 -0.09
CA PRO A 70 -15.66 7.10 -1.26
C PRO A 70 -14.70 6.08 -1.89
N TYR A 71 -13.39 6.33 -1.81
CA TYR A 71 -12.36 5.42 -2.33
C TYR A 71 -11.98 4.30 -1.33
N ALA A 72 -12.32 4.44 -0.05
CA ALA A 72 -12.23 3.35 0.92
C ALA A 72 -13.39 2.36 0.77
N GLU A 73 -14.59 2.86 0.47
CA GLU A 73 -15.78 2.05 0.25
C GLU A 73 -15.78 1.31 -1.09
N ARG A 74 -15.26 1.95 -2.13
CA ARG A 74 -15.28 1.41 -3.49
C ARG A 74 -14.04 1.83 -4.29
N ARG A 75 -13.43 0.85 -4.99
CA ARG A 75 -12.37 1.11 -5.97
C ARG A 75 -12.90 1.92 -7.15
N SER A 76 -12.17 2.94 -7.60
CA SER A 76 -12.46 3.64 -8.84
C SER A 76 -12.22 2.74 -10.07
N SER A 77 -12.80 3.11 -11.21
CA SER A 77 -12.47 2.44 -12.48
C SER A 77 -11.10 2.89 -12.99
N GLY A 78 -10.39 2.01 -13.69
CA GLY A 78 -9.08 2.30 -14.26
C GLY A 78 -8.40 1.05 -14.81
N ASP A 79 -7.23 1.22 -15.39
CA ASP A 79 -6.48 0.17 -16.09
C ASP A 79 -5.41 -0.52 -15.22
N MET A 80 -4.86 0.16 -14.25
CA MET A 80 -3.89 -0.37 -13.28
C MET A 80 -4.43 -0.20 -11.86
N LYS A 81 -4.36 -1.24 -11.03
CA LYS A 81 -4.79 -1.14 -9.64
C LYS A 81 -3.76 -0.38 -8.80
N VAL A 82 -4.25 0.57 -8.01
CA VAL A 82 -3.43 1.31 -7.03
C VAL A 82 -4.10 1.26 -5.68
N ASN A 83 -3.38 0.82 -4.65
CA ASN A 83 -3.83 0.86 -3.26
C ASN A 83 -3.05 1.95 -2.51
N LEU A 84 -3.75 2.92 -1.96
CA LEU A 84 -3.16 3.91 -1.07
C LEU A 84 -3.49 3.57 0.38
N LEU A 85 -2.47 3.31 1.20
CA LEU A 85 -2.64 2.99 2.61
C LEU A 85 -2.72 4.28 3.43
N VAL A 86 -3.91 4.59 3.97
CA VAL A 86 -4.21 5.82 4.71
C VAL A 86 -4.71 5.48 6.10
N ASN A 87 -4.06 6.02 7.14
CA ASN A 87 -4.36 5.65 8.53
C ASN A 87 -4.35 4.12 8.73
N TYR A 88 -3.48 3.46 7.97
CA TYR A 88 -3.30 2.02 8.00
C TYR A 88 -2.41 1.61 9.16
N GLY A 89 -2.65 0.44 9.72
CA GLY A 89 -1.80 -0.22 10.69
C GLY A 89 -2.05 -1.72 10.70
N TRP A 90 -0.99 -2.54 10.70
CA TRP A 90 -1.11 -3.99 10.63
C TRP A 90 -1.96 -4.60 11.76
N ARG A 91 -1.97 -3.98 12.95
CA ARG A 91 -2.82 -4.43 14.07
C ARG A 91 -4.30 -4.18 13.79
N TRP A 92 -4.64 -3.01 13.21
CA TRP A 92 -5.98 -2.71 12.76
C TRP A 92 -6.42 -3.71 11.68
N ASP A 93 -5.55 -3.99 10.74
CA ASP A 93 -5.79 -4.90 9.64
C ASP A 93 -6.15 -6.32 10.13
N LEU A 94 -5.35 -6.88 11.04
CA LEU A 94 -5.63 -8.16 11.68
C LEU A 94 -6.87 -8.13 12.58
N ALA A 95 -7.09 -7.04 13.34
CA ALA A 95 -8.27 -6.90 14.18
C ALA A 95 -9.56 -6.88 13.34
N THR A 96 -9.51 -6.29 12.15
CA THR A 96 -10.62 -6.31 11.20
C THR A 96 -10.96 -7.74 10.78
N ALA A 97 -9.96 -8.57 10.51
CA ALA A 97 -10.20 -9.98 10.19
C ALA A 97 -10.91 -10.73 11.33
N LEU A 98 -10.54 -10.46 12.58
CA LEU A 98 -11.19 -11.07 13.75
C LEU A 98 -12.65 -10.64 13.91
N THR A 99 -12.99 -9.40 13.52
CA THR A 99 -14.37 -8.92 13.58
C THR A 99 -15.24 -9.43 12.43
N HIS A 100 -14.65 -9.73 11.29
CA HIS A 100 -15.35 -10.25 10.11
C HIS A 100 -15.44 -11.79 10.10
N ALA A 101 -14.70 -12.47 10.95
CA ALA A 101 -14.71 -13.92 11.02
C ALA A 101 -16.10 -14.44 11.48
N SER A 102 -16.71 -15.31 10.68
CA SER A 102 -17.98 -15.98 11.02
C SER A 102 -17.78 -17.11 12.02
N SER A 103 -16.53 -17.53 12.27
CA SER A 103 -16.11 -18.58 13.20
C SER A 103 -14.98 -18.09 14.10
N PRO A 104 -14.88 -18.53 15.36
CA PRO A 104 -13.76 -18.20 16.23
C PRO A 104 -12.42 -18.74 15.72
N ASN A 105 -12.43 -19.67 14.77
CA ASN A 105 -11.24 -20.24 14.12
C ASN A 105 -11.42 -20.20 12.59
N PRO A 106 -11.22 -19.05 11.93
CA PRO A 106 -11.24 -18.98 10.48
C PRO A 106 -10.10 -19.84 9.91
N GLY A 107 -10.36 -20.52 8.81
CA GLY A 107 -9.34 -21.29 8.10
C GLY A 107 -8.18 -20.40 7.60
N ALA A 108 -6.99 -20.96 7.47
CA ALA A 108 -5.82 -20.22 7.00
C ALA A 108 -6.05 -19.59 5.61
N SER A 109 -6.84 -20.22 4.74
CA SER A 109 -7.21 -19.69 3.42
C SER A 109 -8.23 -18.55 3.48
N GLU A 110 -9.01 -18.44 4.56
CA GLU A 110 -10.03 -17.39 4.72
C GLU A 110 -9.42 -16.10 5.28
N LEU A 111 -8.38 -16.22 6.12
CA LEU A 111 -7.78 -15.09 6.82
C LEU A 111 -7.41 -13.91 5.90
N PRO A 112 -6.75 -14.10 4.75
CA PRO A 112 -6.43 -12.99 3.85
C PRO A 112 -7.68 -12.25 3.31
N LEU A 113 -8.81 -12.95 3.16
CA LEU A 113 -10.07 -12.39 2.65
C LEU A 113 -10.80 -11.56 3.71
N LEU A 114 -10.53 -11.79 4.98
CA LEU A 114 -11.14 -11.11 6.13
C LEU A 114 -10.38 -9.85 6.55
N LEU A 115 -9.15 -9.66 6.07
CA LEU A 115 -8.33 -8.48 6.39
C LEU A 115 -9.00 -7.19 5.93
N GLY A 116 -8.78 -6.10 6.64
CA GLY A 116 -9.13 -4.77 6.17
C GLY A 116 -8.41 -4.40 4.87
N SER A 117 -7.28 -5.03 4.60
CA SER A 117 -6.49 -4.91 3.36
C SER A 117 -6.80 -5.99 2.31
N SER A 118 -7.87 -6.74 2.43
CA SER A 118 -8.24 -7.82 1.51
C SER A 118 -8.36 -7.41 0.04
N ALA A 119 -8.55 -6.12 -0.22
CA ALA A 119 -8.55 -5.55 -1.57
C ALA A 119 -7.16 -5.48 -2.24
N ALA A 120 -6.08 -5.60 -1.46
CA ALA A 120 -4.72 -5.64 -1.96
C ALA A 120 -4.30 -7.09 -2.26
N SER A 121 -3.77 -7.32 -3.46
CA SER A 121 -3.24 -8.61 -3.86
C SER A 121 -1.94 -8.94 -3.09
N ARG A 122 -1.50 -10.19 -3.17
CA ARG A 122 -0.15 -10.58 -2.74
C ARG A 122 0.89 -9.66 -3.38
N VAL A 123 1.87 -9.24 -2.60
CA VAL A 123 2.97 -8.41 -3.06
C VAL A 123 4.13 -9.32 -3.48
N ASP A 124 4.64 -9.12 -4.68
CA ASP A 124 5.77 -9.86 -5.21
C ASP A 124 7.10 -9.15 -4.90
N LEU A 125 7.12 -7.82 -4.99
CA LEU A 125 8.31 -6.99 -4.73
C LEU A 125 7.96 -5.80 -3.85
N VAL A 126 8.73 -5.60 -2.79
CA VAL A 126 8.74 -4.36 -1.99
C VAL A 126 9.96 -3.54 -2.36
N VAL A 127 9.76 -2.36 -2.94
CA VAL A 127 10.81 -1.37 -3.17
C VAL A 127 10.77 -0.32 -2.07
N ARG A 128 11.84 -0.21 -1.27
CA ARG A 128 11.87 0.69 -0.13
C ARG A 128 13.00 1.71 -0.23
N TRP A 129 12.62 2.97 -0.30
CA TRP A 129 13.55 4.12 -0.26
C TRP A 129 13.93 4.50 1.18
N GLY A 130 15.08 5.17 1.32
CA GLY A 130 15.59 5.70 2.58
C GLY A 130 16.42 4.73 3.40
N GLY A 131 17.01 3.69 2.79
CA GLY A 131 17.99 2.79 3.39
C GLY A 131 17.47 1.89 4.52
N ARG A 132 16.16 1.85 4.77
CA ARG A 132 15.56 1.09 5.88
C ARG A 132 15.18 -0.33 5.43
N ARG A 133 15.79 -1.34 6.05
CA ARG A 133 15.61 -2.77 5.74
C ARG A 133 14.55 -3.41 6.64
N ARG A 134 13.31 -2.88 6.58
CA ARG A 134 12.18 -3.39 7.36
C ARG A 134 10.86 -3.00 6.71
N LEU A 135 9.82 -3.82 6.84
CA LEU A 135 8.46 -3.55 6.32
C LEU A 135 7.75 -2.40 7.05
N SER A 136 8.08 -2.15 8.32
CA SER A 136 7.38 -1.18 9.17
C SER A 136 5.86 -1.38 9.21
N GLY A 137 5.42 -2.64 9.15
CA GLY A 137 4.00 -2.99 9.16
C GLY A 137 3.26 -2.80 7.84
N PHE A 138 3.98 -2.60 6.74
CA PHE A 138 3.38 -2.50 5.40
C PHE A 138 2.87 -3.86 4.95
N LEU A 139 1.54 -4.03 4.86
CA LEU A 139 0.85 -5.21 4.32
C LEU A 139 1.54 -6.55 4.68
N PRO A 140 1.75 -6.88 5.96
CA PRO A 140 2.65 -7.98 6.33
C PRO A 140 2.18 -9.34 5.83
N VAL A 141 0.87 -9.56 5.68
CA VAL A 141 0.32 -10.82 5.16
C VAL A 141 0.55 -10.90 3.66
N GLN A 142 0.28 -9.84 2.92
CA GLN A 142 0.50 -9.80 1.47
C GLN A 142 1.99 -9.83 1.11
N CYS A 143 2.86 -9.33 1.98
CA CYS A 143 4.31 -9.30 1.79
C CYS A 143 5.03 -10.56 2.33
N ALA A 144 4.32 -11.58 2.79
CA ALA A 144 4.92 -12.75 3.45
C ALA A 144 5.98 -13.48 2.59
N TYR A 145 5.84 -13.40 1.28
CA TYR A 145 6.76 -14.00 0.30
C TYR A 145 7.32 -12.96 -0.70
N ALA A 146 7.24 -11.68 -0.36
CA ALA A 146 7.73 -10.63 -1.23
C ALA A 146 9.25 -10.51 -1.17
N ASP A 147 9.88 -10.36 -2.31
CA ASP A 147 11.25 -9.90 -2.37
C ASP A 147 11.38 -8.46 -1.89
N PHE A 148 12.54 -8.10 -1.33
CA PHE A 148 12.72 -6.82 -0.66
C PHE A 148 13.95 -6.09 -1.18
N TYR A 149 13.73 -5.06 -2.00
CA TYR A 149 14.78 -4.22 -2.55
C TYR A 149 14.86 -2.88 -1.82
N VAL A 150 16.05 -2.51 -1.36
CA VAL A 150 16.29 -1.28 -0.59
C VAL A 150 17.11 -0.29 -1.39
N ILE A 151 16.62 0.94 -1.47
CA ILE A 151 17.27 2.08 -2.11
C ILE A 151 17.66 3.06 -1.01
N ASP A 152 18.91 3.51 -1.00
CA ASP A 152 19.43 4.40 0.04
C ASP A 152 18.93 5.84 -0.13
N THR A 153 18.65 6.27 -1.35
CA THR A 153 18.06 7.59 -1.66
C THR A 153 16.74 7.79 -0.92
N LEU A 154 16.50 8.99 -0.41
CA LEU A 154 15.23 9.34 0.22
C LEU A 154 14.12 9.48 -0.84
N TRP A 155 12.89 9.12 -0.48
CA TRP A 155 11.74 9.16 -1.39
C TRP A 155 11.56 10.48 -2.15
N PRO A 156 11.71 11.68 -1.53
CA PRO A 156 11.56 12.94 -2.26
C PRO A 156 12.57 13.14 -3.40
N ASP A 157 13.76 12.53 -3.26
CA ASP A 157 14.90 12.68 -4.19
C ASP A 157 15.03 11.47 -5.14
N MET A 158 14.02 10.58 -5.18
CA MET A 158 14.05 9.35 -5.98
C MET A 158 14.26 9.63 -7.47
N ALA A 159 15.14 8.86 -8.10
CA ALA A 159 15.26 8.75 -9.54
C ALA A 159 14.44 7.55 -10.06
N LEU A 160 13.85 7.68 -11.26
CA LEU A 160 13.08 6.59 -11.87
C LEU A 160 13.97 5.39 -12.22
N GLU A 161 15.23 5.66 -12.54
CA GLU A 161 16.26 4.67 -12.83
C GLU A 161 16.47 3.70 -11.66
N GLU A 162 16.40 4.19 -10.41
CA GLU A 162 16.51 3.36 -9.21
C GLU A 162 15.37 2.32 -9.12
N PHE A 163 14.18 2.69 -9.57
CA PHE A 163 13.05 1.77 -9.64
C PHE A 163 13.22 0.75 -10.76
N ILE A 164 13.72 1.16 -11.93
CA ILE A 164 14.04 0.27 -13.04
C ILE A 164 15.10 -0.76 -12.60
N ASP A 165 16.10 -0.33 -11.86
CA ASP A 165 17.14 -1.23 -11.34
C ASP A 165 16.58 -2.23 -10.32
N ALA A 166 15.61 -1.81 -9.50
CA ALA A 166 14.90 -2.73 -8.60
C ALA A 166 14.12 -3.80 -9.38
N LEU A 167 13.45 -3.43 -10.48
CA LEU A 167 12.74 -4.38 -11.33
C LEU A 167 13.69 -5.34 -12.05
N ARG A 168 14.80 -4.83 -12.59
CA ARG A 168 15.83 -5.67 -13.21
C ARG A 168 16.43 -6.66 -12.20
N TRP A 169 16.68 -6.20 -10.98
CA TRP A 169 17.14 -7.08 -9.90
C TRP A 169 16.10 -8.16 -9.62
N TYR A 170 14.81 -7.81 -9.54
CA TYR A 170 13.72 -8.75 -9.28
C TYR A 170 13.59 -9.83 -10.38
N GLU A 171 13.77 -9.47 -11.66
CA GLU A 171 13.75 -10.42 -12.78
C GLU A 171 14.79 -11.55 -12.66
N HIS A 172 15.84 -11.36 -11.85
CA HIS A 172 16.90 -12.35 -11.62
C HIS A 172 16.73 -13.13 -10.31
N GLN A 173 15.63 -12.90 -9.60
CA GLN A 173 15.34 -13.66 -8.37
C GLN A 173 14.63 -14.97 -8.71
N ASP A 174 14.98 -16.04 -7.98
CA ASP A 174 14.24 -17.29 -8.05
C ASP A 174 12.89 -17.13 -7.36
N VAL A 175 11.81 -17.31 -8.09
CA VAL A 175 10.45 -17.30 -7.52
C VAL A 175 10.20 -18.61 -6.81
N THR A 176 10.65 -18.72 -5.56
CA THR A 176 10.30 -19.87 -4.69
C THR A 176 9.06 -19.50 -3.88
N LEU A 177 7.95 -20.18 -4.13
CA LEU A 177 6.68 -19.93 -3.43
C LEU A 177 6.57 -20.65 -2.07
N GLY A 178 7.70 -21.09 -1.51
CA GLY A 178 7.72 -21.88 -0.27
C GLY A 178 6.89 -23.15 -0.44
N GLY A 179 7.38 -24.07 -1.25
CA GLY A 179 6.75 -25.37 -1.50
C GLY A 179 6.77 -26.29 -0.29
#